data_524cc5d546c14c046345f5015767ab55
#
_entry.id   524cc5d546c14c046345f5015767ab55
#
_cell.length_a   1.000
_cell.length_b   1.000
_cell.length_c   1.000
_cell.angle_alpha   90.00
_cell.angle_beta   90.00
_cell.angle_gamma   90.00
#
_symmetry.space_group_name_H-M   'P 1'
#
loop_
_entity.id
_entity.type
_entity.pdbx_description
1 polymer ?
#
loop_
_entity_poly.entity_id
_entity_poly.type
_entity_poly.pdbx_seq_one_letter_code
_entity_poly.pdbx_strand_id
1 'polypeptide(L)'
;MKQIFLLFVVVLLLPACASKPQIKDNSQPHLVNNVLITEPLHIDYKTELAIAKLTQLINHAKMEKEKYAQLLYDRGVIYDSLGLRSLAQLDFRRALEFKPAHADAYNFIGIHLTLIGQFDQAFEAFDSALEINPNHSYVHLNRGIAFHYYGREDMATADLETFYIKNMADPYRAIWLYLAEVKQDRETAKLRLIYNATLLNKSQWAYQIVQLLLGEMSEQDFIQKMGENLANSREMVDRLCEGYFYLAKFKLINGEVEAAKNYFRLALSTNVFEFVEHKYARLELQQLYRQSNNLLRGLQINN
;
A
#
# COMPACT_ATOMS: atom_id res chain seq x y z
N MET A 1 54.45 -18.72 -69.54
CA MET A 1 53.20 -17.92 -69.51
C MET A 1 52.28 -18.52 -68.45
N LYS A 2 52.25 -17.89 -67.25
CA LYS A 2 51.38 -18.30 -66.18
C LYS A 2 50.36 -17.16 -65.98
N GLN A 3 49.10 -17.40 -66.27
CA GLN A 3 48.02 -16.48 -66.01
C GLN A 3 47.61 -16.63 -64.55
N ILE A 4 47.65 -15.53 -63.76
CA ILE A 4 47.17 -15.43 -62.41
C ILE A 4 45.72 -14.92 -62.48
N PHE A 5 44.76 -15.75 -62.07
CA PHE A 5 43.36 -15.38 -61.93
C PHE A 5 43.18 -14.67 -60.59
N LEU A 6 42.90 -13.38 -60.63
CA LEU A 6 42.60 -12.59 -59.45
C LEU A 6 41.08 -12.71 -59.13
N LEU A 7 40.72 -13.43 -58.07
CA LEU A 7 39.34 -13.54 -57.57
C LEU A 7 38.98 -12.30 -56.71
N PHE A 8 38.15 -11.44 -57.28
CA PHE A 8 37.56 -10.31 -56.48
C PHE A 8 36.44 -10.83 -55.67
N VAL A 9 36.62 -10.88 -54.32
CA VAL A 9 35.53 -11.14 -53.35
C VAL A 9 34.87 -9.80 -53.04
N VAL A 10 33.67 -9.59 -53.58
CA VAL A 10 32.80 -8.45 -53.23
C VAL A 10 32.10 -8.78 -51.92
N VAL A 11 32.54 -8.20 -50.81
CA VAL A 11 31.83 -8.25 -49.55
C VAL A 11 30.68 -7.24 -49.57
N LEU A 12 29.45 -7.74 -49.75
CA LEU A 12 28.23 -6.96 -49.58
C LEU A 12 28.00 -6.67 -48.10
N LEU A 13 28.38 -5.48 -47.66
CA LEU A 13 27.99 -4.93 -46.38
C LEU A 13 26.50 -4.56 -46.42
N LEU A 14 25.63 -5.44 -45.95
CA LEU A 14 24.24 -5.11 -45.67
C LEU A 14 24.20 -4.28 -44.36
N PRO A 15 23.66 -3.04 -44.37
CA PRO A 15 23.40 -2.33 -43.16
C PRO A 15 22.23 -3.04 -42.42
N ALA A 16 22.55 -3.82 -41.38
CA ALA A 16 21.58 -4.29 -40.45
C ALA A 16 21.06 -3.07 -39.67
N CYS A 17 19.96 -2.47 -40.10
CA CYS A 17 19.19 -1.57 -39.28
C CYS A 17 18.62 -2.36 -38.09
N ALA A 18 19.38 -2.44 -37.00
CA ALA A 18 18.85 -2.83 -35.70
C ALA A 18 17.94 -1.70 -35.23
N SER A 19 16.69 -1.68 -35.68
CA SER A 19 15.64 -0.95 -35.03
C SER A 19 15.48 -1.56 -33.63
N LYS A 20 15.95 -0.85 -32.61
CA LYS A 20 15.58 -1.19 -31.20
C LYS A 20 14.06 -1.34 -31.20
N PRO A 21 13.51 -2.46 -30.67
CA PRO A 21 12.08 -2.54 -30.48
C PRO A 21 11.72 -1.36 -29.55
N GLN A 22 10.98 -0.39 -30.08
CA GLN A 22 10.27 0.55 -29.22
C GLN A 22 9.25 -0.31 -28.46
N ILE A 23 9.55 -0.62 -27.23
CA ILE A 23 8.55 -1.07 -26.28
C ILE A 23 7.59 0.12 -26.20
N LYS A 24 6.45 0.01 -26.87
CA LYS A 24 5.35 0.95 -26.67
C LYS A 24 5.05 0.88 -25.18
N ASP A 25 5.28 1.98 -24.50
CA ASP A 25 4.85 2.15 -23.12
C ASP A 25 3.31 2.08 -23.11
N ASN A 26 2.77 0.88 -22.91
CA ASN A 26 1.33 0.63 -22.78
C ASN A 26 0.79 1.08 -21.43
N SER A 27 1.58 1.77 -20.62
CA SER A 27 1.23 2.24 -19.29
C SER A 27 0.25 3.43 -19.26
N GLN A 28 -0.25 3.85 -20.44
CA GLN A 28 -1.31 4.86 -20.48
C GLN A 28 -2.61 4.28 -19.89
N PRO A 29 -3.28 5.03 -18.99
CA PRO A 29 -4.52 4.56 -18.40
C PRO A 29 -5.60 4.37 -19.47
N HIS A 30 -6.29 3.25 -19.39
CA HIS A 30 -7.43 2.97 -20.24
C HIS A 30 -8.72 3.16 -19.45
N LEU A 31 -9.61 4.03 -19.94
CA LEU A 31 -10.94 4.18 -19.38
C LEU A 31 -11.85 3.08 -19.95
N VAL A 32 -12.26 2.15 -19.11
CA VAL A 32 -13.21 1.09 -19.48
C VAL A 32 -14.42 1.19 -18.56
N ASN A 33 -15.60 1.43 -19.12
CA ASN A 33 -16.84 1.56 -18.34
C ASN A 33 -16.74 2.54 -17.15
N ASN A 34 -16.13 3.71 -17.36
CA ASN A 34 -15.85 4.73 -16.34
C ASN A 34 -14.84 4.30 -15.24
N VAL A 35 -14.02 3.29 -15.50
CA VAL A 35 -12.95 2.84 -14.60
C VAL A 35 -11.61 3.01 -15.29
N LEU A 36 -10.65 3.63 -14.61
CA LEU A 36 -9.26 3.69 -15.08
C LEU A 36 -8.56 2.40 -14.72
N ILE A 37 -7.95 1.76 -15.70
CA ILE A 37 -7.12 0.56 -15.52
C ILE A 37 -5.74 0.77 -16.10
N THR A 38 -4.75 0.14 -15.50
CA THR A 38 -3.37 0.12 -15.97
C THR A 38 -2.77 -1.26 -15.72
N GLU A 39 -1.60 -1.51 -16.29
CA GLU A 39 -0.85 -2.70 -15.96
C GLU A 39 -0.45 -2.68 -14.47
N PRO A 40 -0.53 -3.84 -13.78
CA PRO A 40 -0.09 -3.94 -12.39
C PRO A 40 1.39 -3.60 -12.25
N LEU A 41 1.79 -3.21 -11.03
CA LEU A 41 3.21 -2.99 -10.73
C LEU A 41 4.00 -4.28 -10.97
N HIS A 42 5.03 -4.20 -11.80
CA HIS A 42 5.98 -5.28 -12.03
C HIS A 42 7.15 -5.19 -11.06
N ILE A 43 7.67 -6.35 -10.68
CA ILE A 43 8.87 -6.43 -9.85
C ILE A 43 10.08 -6.03 -10.71
N ASP A 44 10.84 -5.01 -10.27
CA ASP A 44 12.10 -4.62 -10.90
C ASP A 44 13.17 -5.69 -10.61
N TYR A 45 13.92 -6.08 -11.62
CA TYR A 45 15.06 -7.01 -11.48
C TYR A 45 16.08 -6.56 -10.41
N LYS A 46 16.19 -5.26 -10.15
CA LYS A 46 17.04 -4.71 -9.07
C LYS A 46 16.58 -5.16 -7.70
N THR A 47 15.28 -5.34 -7.51
CA THR A 47 14.71 -5.87 -6.27
C THR A 47 15.09 -7.33 -6.08
N GLU A 48 15.03 -8.14 -7.15
CA GLU A 48 15.47 -9.54 -7.13
C GLU A 48 16.97 -9.64 -6.81
N LEU A 49 17.79 -8.80 -7.44
CA LEU A 49 19.23 -8.72 -7.17
C LEU A 49 19.52 -8.29 -5.73
N ALA A 50 18.76 -7.34 -5.17
CA ALA A 50 18.90 -6.90 -3.78
C ALA A 50 18.61 -8.05 -2.82
N ILE A 51 17.54 -8.83 -3.03
CA ILE A 51 17.23 -10.03 -2.24
C ILE A 51 18.37 -11.04 -2.30
N ALA A 52 18.89 -11.33 -3.50
CA ALA A 52 19.98 -12.29 -3.69
C ALA A 52 21.24 -11.84 -2.95
N LYS A 53 21.62 -10.56 -3.05
CA LYS A 53 22.77 -9.97 -2.37
C LYS A 53 22.63 -10.01 -0.84
N LEU A 54 21.47 -9.60 -0.30
CA LEU A 54 21.19 -9.66 1.14
C LEU A 54 21.25 -11.11 1.64
N THR A 55 20.67 -12.05 0.88
CA THR A 55 20.70 -13.48 1.22
C THR A 55 22.12 -14.03 1.25
N GLN A 56 22.97 -13.64 0.29
CA GLN A 56 24.39 -14.01 0.29
C GLN A 56 25.12 -13.46 1.53
N LEU A 57 24.91 -12.19 1.88
CA LEU A 57 25.52 -11.56 3.04
C LEU A 57 25.08 -12.24 4.35
N ILE A 58 23.77 -12.50 4.50
CA ILE A 58 23.21 -13.16 5.68
C ILE A 58 23.78 -14.57 5.87
N ASN A 59 24.03 -15.31 4.78
CA ASN A 59 24.48 -16.70 4.85
C ASN A 59 26.00 -16.86 5.03
N HIS A 60 26.80 -15.92 4.55
CA HIS A 60 28.25 -16.12 4.41
C HIS A 60 29.11 -15.11 5.14
N ALA A 61 28.60 -13.94 5.53
CA ALA A 61 29.40 -12.93 6.18
C ALA A 61 29.48 -13.16 7.69
N LYS A 62 30.71 -13.14 8.24
CA LYS A 62 30.89 -12.98 9.68
C LYS A 62 30.71 -11.52 10.04
N MET A 63 29.72 -11.20 10.89
CA MET A 63 29.41 -9.83 11.27
C MET A 63 28.89 -9.75 12.69
N GLU A 64 28.83 -8.53 13.21
CA GLU A 64 28.21 -8.23 14.51
C GLU A 64 26.70 -8.46 14.48
N LYS A 65 26.13 -8.78 15.64
CA LYS A 65 24.70 -9.11 15.79
C LYS A 65 23.79 -8.00 15.28
N GLU A 66 24.10 -6.76 15.60
CA GLU A 66 23.34 -5.57 15.20
C GLU A 66 23.27 -5.43 13.67
N LYS A 67 24.39 -5.64 13.00
CA LYS A 67 24.47 -5.60 11.54
C LYS A 67 23.71 -6.77 10.90
N TYR A 68 23.79 -7.94 11.51
CA TYR A 68 23.05 -9.12 11.07
C TYR A 68 21.53 -8.90 11.19
N ALA A 69 21.09 -8.33 12.33
CA ALA A 69 19.70 -7.93 12.53
C ALA A 69 19.23 -6.93 11.48
N GLN A 70 20.06 -5.94 11.14
CA GLN A 70 19.73 -4.94 10.12
C GLN A 70 19.56 -5.58 8.74
N LEU A 71 20.44 -6.49 8.32
CA LEU A 71 20.31 -7.17 7.01
C LEU A 71 19.05 -8.04 6.94
N LEU A 72 18.67 -8.70 8.02
CA LEU A 72 17.40 -9.44 8.10
C LEU A 72 16.22 -8.49 7.98
N TYR A 73 16.24 -7.38 8.73
CA TYR A 73 15.19 -6.37 8.64
C TYR A 73 15.06 -5.81 7.23
N ASP A 74 16.17 -5.42 6.60
CA ASP A 74 16.18 -4.84 5.25
C ASP A 74 15.61 -5.84 4.22
N ARG A 75 15.97 -7.13 4.32
CA ARG A 75 15.39 -8.16 3.46
C ARG A 75 13.91 -8.40 3.76
N GLY A 76 13.54 -8.36 5.01
CA GLY A 76 12.13 -8.42 5.44
C GLY A 76 11.29 -7.29 4.84
N VAL A 77 11.80 -6.06 4.81
CA VAL A 77 11.13 -4.91 4.17
C VAL A 77 10.94 -5.15 2.67
N ILE A 78 11.96 -5.68 1.99
CA ILE A 78 11.83 -6.00 0.56
C ILE A 78 10.80 -7.11 0.34
N TYR A 79 10.79 -8.17 1.16
CA TYR A 79 9.77 -9.22 1.07
C TYR A 79 8.36 -8.67 1.31
N ASP A 80 8.19 -7.74 2.27
CA ASP A 80 6.90 -7.10 2.54
C ASP A 80 6.43 -6.27 1.34
N SER A 81 7.33 -5.50 0.71
CA SER A 81 7.03 -4.70 -0.48
C SER A 81 6.64 -5.53 -1.71
N LEU A 82 6.96 -6.82 -1.71
CA LEU A 82 6.56 -7.80 -2.72
C LEU A 82 5.32 -8.62 -2.34
N GLY A 83 4.70 -8.33 -1.20
CA GLY A 83 3.58 -9.11 -0.68
C GLY A 83 3.96 -10.49 -0.12
N LEU A 84 5.25 -10.80 0.00
CA LEU A 84 5.78 -12.06 0.54
C LEU A 84 5.81 -12.04 2.07
N ARG A 85 4.64 -11.79 2.69
CA ARG A 85 4.49 -11.52 4.12
C ARG A 85 5.06 -12.59 5.04
N SER A 86 4.93 -13.87 4.69
CA SER A 86 5.47 -14.96 5.53
C SER A 86 6.99 -14.92 5.61
N LEU A 87 7.67 -14.59 4.49
CA LEU A 87 9.11 -14.44 4.46
C LEU A 87 9.55 -13.17 5.21
N ALA A 88 8.83 -12.06 5.01
CA ALA A 88 9.07 -10.83 5.74
C ALA A 88 8.94 -11.04 7.27
N GLN A 89 7.88 -11.70 7.72
CA GLN A 89 7.65 -11.97 9.14
C GLN A 89 8.73 -12.86 9.75
N LEU A 90 9.22 -13.87 9.00
CA LEU A 90 10.34 -14.70 9.44
C LEU A 90 11.59 -13.85 9.66
N ASP A 91 11.91 -12.97 8.72
CA ASP A 91 13.09 -12.12 8.80
C ASP A 91 12.97 -11.07 9.91
N PHE A 92 11.81 -10.44 10.11
CA PHE A 92 11.58 -9.50 11.22
C PHE A 92 11.72 -10.20 12.59
N ARG A 93 11.15 -11.39 12.77
CA ARG A 93 11.29 -12.15 14.02
C ARG A 93 12.76 -12.52 14.28
N ARG A 94 13.46 -12.99 13.26
CA ARG A 94 14.89 -13.28 13.39
C ARG A 94 15.73 -12.02 13.67
N ALA A 95 15.39 -10.88 13.09
CA ALA A 95 16.05 -9.62 13.41
C ALA A 95 15.92 -9.29 14.90
N LEU A 96 14.76 -9.52 15.50
CA LEU A 96 14.52 -9.31 16.94
C LEU A 96 15.31 -10.28 17.84
N GLU A 97 15.65 -11.49 17.38
CA GLU A 97 16.53 -12.41 18.13
C GLU A 97 17.94 -11.83 18.33
N PHE A 98 18.40 -11.03 17.37
CA PHE A 98 19.73 -10.41 17.41
C PHE A 98 19.72 -8.97 17.93
N LYS A 99 18.62 -8.24 17.72
CA LYS A 99 18.39 -6.87 18.20
C LYS A 99 16.98 -6.75 18.77
N PRO A 100 16.76 -7.13 20.04
CA PRO A 100 15.42 -7.06 20.66
C PRO A 100 14.82 -5.64 20.69
N ALA A 101 15.67 -4.60 20.77
CA ALA A 101 15.20 -3.21 20.74
C ALA A 101 15.15 -2.66 19.30
N HIS A 102 14.26 -3.22 18.45
CA HIS A 102 14.06 -2.78 17.07
C HIS A 102 12.60 -2.40 16.82
N ALA A 103 12.25 -1.14 17.09
CA ALA A 103 10.87 -0.64 17.02
C ALA A 103 10.19 -0.89 15.65
N ASP A 104 10.91 -0.65 14.54
CA ASP A 104 10.35 -0.85 13.19
C ASP A 104 10.02 -2.33 12.91
N ALA A 105 10.80 -3.28 13.41
CA ALA A 105 10.51 -4.71 13.25
C ALA A 105 9.23 -5.10 13.98
N TYR A 106 9.03 -4.61 15.21
CA TYR A 106 7.76 -4.78 15.93
C TYR A 106 6.59 -4.13 15.21
N ASN A 107 6.79 -2.94 14.65
CA ASN A 107 5.75 -2.25 13.88
C ASN A 107 5.29 -3.10 12.68
N PHE A 108 6.21 -3.67 11.87
CA PHE A 108 5.84 -4.56 10.77
C PHE A 108 5.16 -5.84 11.25
N ILE A 109 5.61 -6.43 12.34
CA ILE A 109 4.95 -7.61 12.95
C ILE A 109 3.52 -7.25 13.36
N GLY A 110 3.30 -6.10 14.00
CA GLY A 110 1.97 -5.61 14.36
C GLY A 110 1.05 -5.44 13.15
N ILE A 111 1.56 -4.85 12.05
CA ILE A 111 0.81 -4.74 10.78
C ILE A 111 0.41 -6.13 10.26
N HIS A 112 1.34 -7.07 10.21
CA HIS A 112 1.07 -8.42 9.69
C HIS A 112 0.04 -9.18 10.55
N LEU A 113 0.11 -9.03 11.87
CA LEU A 113 -0.85 -9.62 12.81
C LEU A 113 -2.25 -9.01 12.65
N THR A 114 -2.34 -7.69 12.45
CA THR A 114 -3.59 -6.99 12.13
C THR A 114 -4.24 -7.56 10.86
N LEU A 115 -3.46 -7.76 9.79
CA LEU A 115 -3.95 -8.26 8.51
C LEU A 115 -4.50 -9.69 8.54
N ILE A 116 -4.13 -10.48 9.56
CA ILE A 116 -4.67 -11.84 9.78
C ILE A 116 -5.68 -11.90 10.92
N GLY A 117 -6.03 -10.75 11.52
CA GLY A 117 -7.03 -10.63 12.57
C GLY A 117 -6.55 -11.06 13.95
N GLN A 118 -5.26 -11.18 14.17
CA GLN A 118 -4.66 -11.47 15.50
C GLN A 118 -4.40 -10.16 16.26
N PHE A 119 -5.48 -9.45 16.59
CA PHE A 119 -5.43 -8.08 17.09
C PHE A 119 -4.72 -7.97 18.44
N ASP A 120 -4.95 -8.87 19.39
CA ASP A 120 -4.31 -8.81 20.71
C ASP A 120 -2.78 -8.86 20.59
N GLN A 121 -2.27 -9.79 19.77
CA GLN A 121 -0.84 -9.89 19.50
C GLN A 121 -0.31 -8.69 18.70
N ALA A 122 -1.15 -8.10 17.82
CA ALA A 122 -0.78 -6.89 17.09
C ALA A 122 -0.59 -5.72 18.05
N PHE A 123 -1.48 -5.54 19.03
CA PHE A 123 -1.35 -4.50 20.03
C PHE A 123 -0.11 -4.68 20.88
N GLU A 124 0.19 -5.89 21.37
CA GLU A 124 1.45 -6.20 22.07
C GLU A 124 2.70 -5.82 21.25
N ALA A 125 2.69 -6.11 19.94
CA ALA A 125 3.80 -5.74 19.06
C ALA A 125 3.93 -4.21 18.91
N PHE A 126 2.81 -3.49 18.70
CA PHE A 126 2.84 -2.02 18.62
C PHE A 126 3.23 -1.39 19.96
N ASP A 127 2.79 -1.92 21.08
CA ASP A 127 3.16 -1.45 22.41
C ASP A 127 4.66 -1.62 22.64
N SER A 128 5.23 -2.78 22.29
CA SER A 128 6.69 -3.00 22.32
C SER A 128 7.45 -2.00 21.44
N ALA A 129 6.92 -1.65 20.27
CA ALA A 129 7.52 -0.65 19.40
C ALA A 129 7.50 0.75 20.04
N LEU A 130 6.41 1.12 20.73
CA LEU A 130 6.28 2.41 21.42
C LEU A 130 7.08 2.47 22.72
N GLU A 131 7.26 1.37 23.43
CA GLU A 131 8.17 1.29 24.58
C GLU A 131 9.62 1.58 24.17
N ILE A 132 10.05 1.09 22.99
CA ILE A 132 11.37 1.35 22.44
C ILE A 132 11.49 2.78 21.90
N ASN A 133 10.47 3.24 21.17
CA ASN A 133 10.43 4.58 20.58
C ASN A 133 9.04 5.23 20.75
N PRO A 134 8.79 5.95 21.85
CA PRO A 134 7.48 6.58 22.11
C PRO A 134 7.07 7.63 21.07
N ASN A 135 8.00 8.17 20.31
CA ASN A 135 7.75 9.19 19.28
C ASN A 135 7.57 8.63 17.87
N HIS A 136 7.49 7.31 17.72
CA HIS A 136 7.38 6.65 16.41
C HIS A 136 6.01 6.89 15.77
N SER A 137 5.91 7.91 14.94
CA SER A 137 4.63 8.37 14.34
C SER A 137 3.87 7.26 13.61
N TYR A 138 4.56 6.42 12.84
CA TYR A 138 3.91 5.36 12.06
C TYR A 138 3.39 4.20 12.92
N VAL A 139 3.91 3.99 14.12
CA VAL A 139 3.33 3.03 15.06
C VAL A 139 1.96 3.50 15.53
N HIS A 140 1.81 4.80 15.84
CA HIS A 140 0.49 5.37 16.16
C HIS A 140 -0.49 5.24 14.98
N LEU A 141 -0.06 5.50 13.73
CA LEU A 141 -0.89 5.23 12.57
C LEU A 141 -1.35 3.76 12.53
N ASN A 142 -0.40 2.83 12.59
CA ASN A 142 -0.68 1.41 12.36
C ASN A 142 -1.47 0.78 13.52
N ARG A 143 -1.21 1.18 14.77
CA ARG A 143 -2.00 0.74 15.94
C ARG A 143 -3.39 1.36 15.91
N GLY A 144 -3.52 2.63 15.53
CA GLY A 144 -4.81 3.28 15.33
C GLY A 144 -5.65 2.57 14.27
N ILE A 145 -5.05 2.20 13.13
CA ILE A 145 -5.72 1.38 12.10
C ILE A 145 -6.10 0.01 12.66
N ALA A 146 -5.24 -0.64 13.44
CA ALA A 146 -5.56 -1.93 14.06
C ALA A 146 -6.75 -1.83 15.02
N PHE A 147 -6.82 -0.79 15.85
CA PHE A 147 -7.98 -0.51 16.71
C PHE A 147 -9.25 -0.27 15.89
N HIS A 148 -9.17 0.49 14.80
CA HIS A 148 -10.30 0.72 13.88
C HIS A 148 -10.87 -0.59 13.32
N TYR A 149 -10.01 -1.53 12.87
CA TYR A 149 -10.46 -2.84 12.38
C TYR A 149 -10.90 -3.80 13.48
N TYR A 150 -10.45 -3.60 14.69
CA TYR A 150 -10.91 -4.34 15.87
C TYR A 150 -12.25 -3.83 16.42
N GLY A 151 -12.66 -2.61 16.04
CA GLY A 151 -13.90 -1.97 16.49
C GLY A 151 -13.75 -1.16 17.80
N ARG A 152 -12.53 -0.73 18.11
CA ARG A 152 -12.23 0.16 19.26
C ARG A 152 -11.95 1.57 18.73
N GLU A 153 -13.00 2.21 18.23
CA GLU A 153 -12.89 3.51 17.55
C GLU A 153 -12.43 4.64 18.49
N ASP A 154 -12.70 4.55 19.80
CA ASP A 154 -12.18 5.44 20.83
C ASP A 154 -10.64 5.44 20.87
N MET A 155 -10.04 4.24 20.88
CA MET A 155 -8.59 4.07 20.87
C MET A 155 -7.98 4.38 19.50
N ALA A 156 -8.69 4.01 18.42
CA ALA A 156 -8.29 4.34 17.06
C ALA A 156 -8.14 5.86 16.87
N THR A 157 -9.15 6.63 17.29
CA THR A 157 -9.14 8.09 17.20
C THR A 157 -8.00 8.70 18.01
N ALA A 158 -7.73 8.21 19.22
CA ALA A 158 -6.64 8.72 20.07
C ALA A 158 -5.25 8.55 19.40
N ASP A 159 -4.96 7.38 18.84
CA ASP A 159 -3.71 7.12 18.14
C ASP A 159 -3.61 7.90 16.81
N LEU A 160 -4.70 7.94 16.04
CA LEU A 160 -4.73 8.65 14.76
C LEU A 160 -4.69 10.17 14.94
N GLU A 161 -5.22 10.70 16.03
CA GLU A 161 -5.02 12.10 16.40
C GLU A 161 -3.56 12.39 16.74
N THR A 162 -2.92 11.51 17.54
CA THR A 162 -1.48 11.61 17.83
C THR A 162 -0.64 11.61 16.55
N PHE A 163 -1.04 10.81 15.57
CA PHE A 163 -0.41 10.81 14.24
C PHE A 163 -0.70 12.10 13.47
N TYR A 164 -1.94 12.59 13.48
CA TYR A 164 -2.37 13.78 12.75
C TYR A 164 -1.66 15.05 13.21
N ILE A 165 -1.58 15.29 14.52
CA ILE A 165 -0.98 16.51 15.06
C ILE A 165 0.52 16.67 14.77
N LYS A 166 1.22 15.59 14.41
CA LYS A 166 2.65 15.66 14.00
C LYS A 166 2.84 16.37 12.66
N ASN A 167 1.84 16.37 11.78
CA ASN A 167 1.83 17.13 10.54
C ASN A 167 0.38 17.35 10.06
N MET A 168 -0.27 18.40 10.56
CA MET A 168 -1.66 18.73 10.23
C MET A 168 -1.86 19.19 8.78
N ALA A 169 -0.78 19.47 8.03
CA ALA A 169 -0.87 19.82 6.62
C ALA A 169 -0.92 18.60 5.69
N ASP A 170 -0.70 17.38 6.19
CA ASP A 170 -0.70 16.16 5.42
C ASP A 170 -2.13 15.60 5.29
N PRO A 171 -2.71 15.52 4.07
CA PRO A 171 -4.07 15.04 3.87
C PRO A 171 -4.29 13.59 4.32
N TYR A 172 -3.31 12.68 4.15
CA TYR A 172 -3.48 11.28 4.55
C TYR A 172 -3.70 11.13 6.06
N ARG A 173 -3.08 11.99 6.86
CA ARG A 173 -3.25 11.98 8.32
C ARG A 173 -4.67 12.40 8.71
N ALA A 174 -5.20 13.42 8.06
CA ALA A 174 -6.58 13.87 8.28
C ALA A 174 -7.61 12.81 7.79
N ILE A 175 -7.32 12.13 6.67
CA ILE A 175 -8.18 11.08 6.11
C ILE A 175 -8.30 9.91 7.09
N TRP A 176 -7.19 9.37 7.61
CA TRP A 176 -7.24 8.24 8.55
C TRP A 176 -7.95 8.60 9.85
N LEU A 177 -7.74 9.81 10.38
CA LEU A 177 -8.47 10.30 11.55
C LEU A 177 -9.98 10.33 11.26
N TYR A 178 -10.39 10.91 10.12
CA TYR A 178 -11.78 10.96 9.70
C TYR A 178 -12.41 9.57 9.57
N LEU A 179 -11.68 8.58 9.01
CA LEU A 179 -12.19 7.22 8.83
C LEU A 179 -12.47 6.51 10.16
N ALA A 180 -11.77 6.83 11.25
CA ALA A 180 -12.08 6.34 12.57
C ALA A 180 -13.27 7.08 13.19
N GLU A 181 -13.28 8.41 13.08
CA GLU A 181 -14.34 9.25 13.68
C GLU A 181 -15.70 9.04 13.03
N VAL A 182 -15.77 8.84 11.71
CA VAL A 182 -17.02 8.70 10.96
C VAL A 182 -17.86 7.49 11.39
N LYS A 183 -17.24 6.49 12.00
CA LYS A 183 -17.95 5.35 12.60
C LYS A 183 -18.56 5.66 13.97
N GLN A 184 -18.05 6.66 14.66
CA GLN A 184 -18.58 7.09 15.96
C GLN A 184 -19.73 8.09 15.79
N ASP A 185 -19.45 9.19 15.05
CA ASP A 185 -20.41 10.23 14.72
C ASP A 185 -20.08 10.86 13.36
N ARG A 186 -20.94 10.57 12.38
CA ARG A 186 -20.73 11.02 11.00
C ARG A 186 -20.72 12.55 10.84
N GLU A 187 -21.61 13.23 11.53
CA GLU A 187 -21.76 14.68 11.40
C GLU A 187 -20.58 15.41 12.05
N THR A 188 -20.21 15.03 13.26
CA THR A 188 -19.05 15.59 13.96
C THR A 188 -17.75 15.33 13.20
N ALA A 189 -17.55 14.11 12.70
CA ALA A 189 -16.39 13.75 11.89
C ALA A 189 -16.29 14.60 10.61
N LYS A 190 -17.42 14.81 9.92
CA LYS A 190 -17.47 15.65 8.73
C LYS A 190 -17.13 17.10 9.03
N LEU A 191 -17.68 17.67 10.08
CA LEU A 191 -17.37 19.04 10.51
C LEU A 191 -15.88 19.20 10.85
N ARG A 192 -15.30 18.22 11.53
CA ARG A 192 -13.86 18.20 11.83
C ARG A 192 -13.02 18.10 10.56
N LEU A 193 -13.39 17.25 9.59
CA LEU A 193 -12.66 17.15 8.32
C LEU A 193 -12.74 18.46 7.53
N ILE A 194 -13.89 19.16 7.52
CA ILE A 194 -14.04 20.52 6.90
C ILE A 194 -13.05 21.49 7.54
N TYR A 195 -12.97 21.53 8.87
CA TYR A 195 -12.01 22.36 9.57
C TYR A 195 -10.57 21.99 9.21
N ASN A 196 -10.22 20.71 9.29
CA ASN A 196 -8.89 20.22 8.97
C ASN A 196 -8.50 20.55 7.51
N ALA A 197 -9.43 20.49 6.55
CA ALA A 197 -9.20 20.82 5.15
C ALA A 197 -8.69 22.24 4.92
N THR A 198 -8.95 23.18 5.86
CA THR A 198 -8.39 24.54 5.81
C THR A 198 -6.89 24.59 6.07
N LEU A 199 -6.34 23.57 6.75
CA LEU A 199 -4.93 23.47 7.14
C LEU A 199 -4.10 22.63 6.17
N LEU A 200 -4.77 21.83 5.31
CA LEU A 200 -4.12 20.85 4.45
C LEU A 200 -3.36 21.46 3.28
N ASN A 201 -2.28 20.77 2.88
CA ASN A 201 -1.58 21.09 1.63
C ASN A 201 -2.42 20.67 0.41
N LYS A 202 -3.08 21.64 -0.21
CA LYS A 202 -3.98 21.44 -1.35
C LYS A 202 -3.27 21.04 -2.64
N SER A 203 -1.95 21.15 -2.71
CA SER A 203 -1.18 20.71 -3.88
C SER A 203 -0.90 19.21 -3.91
N GLN A 204 -1.09 18.52 -2.80
CA GLN A 204 -0.91 17.08 -2.73
C GLN A 204 -2.10 16.35 -3.36
N TRP A 205 -1.82 15.27 -4.07
CA TRP A 205 -2.84 14.40 -4.68
C TRP A 205 -3.93 13.99 -3.67
N ALA A 206 -3.53 13.60 -2.47
CA ALA A 206 -4.45 13.13 -1.43
C ALA A 206 -5.51 14.18 -1.01
N TYR A 207 -5.34 15.47 -1.36
CA TYR A 207 -6.39 16.47 -1.14
C TYR A 207 -7.65 16.19 -1.99
N GLN A 208 -7.51 15.54 -3.16
CA GLN A 208 -8.66 15.11 -3.98
C GLN A 208 -9.49 14.06 -3.23
N ILE A 209 -8.84 13.20 -2.44
CA ILE A 209 -9.52 12.22 -1.59
C ILE A 209 -10.34 12.93 -0.50
N VAL A 210 -9.80 13.99 0.10
CA VAL A 210 -10.53 14.79 1.10
C VAL A 210 -11.78 15.40 0.47
N GLN A 211 -11.68 15.98 -0.74
CA GLN A 211 -12.83 16.55 -1.46
C GLN A 211 -13.90 15.49 -1.78
N LEU A 212 -13.49 14.28 -2.17
CA LEU A 212 -14.40 13.15 -2.35
C LEU A 212 -15.13 12.81 -1.05
N LEU A 213 -14.41 12.66 0.07
CA LEU A 213 -14.98 12.30 1.38
C LEU A 213 -15.93 13.37 1.92
N LEU A 214 -15.67 14.64 1.64
CA LEU A 214 -16.55 15.77 1.97
C LEU A 214 -17.79 15.84 1.06
N GLY A 215 -17.79 15.15 -0.09
CA GLY A 215 -18.83 15.24 -1.13
C GLY A 215 -18.73 16.51 -1.98
N GLU A 216 -17.57 17.17 -2.00
CA GLU A 216 -17.25 18.34 -2.83
C GLU A 216 -16.84 17.96 -4.26
N MET A 217 -16.57 16.68 -4.49
CA MET A 217 -16.19 16.11 -5.79
C MET A 217 -17.06 14.90 -6.11
N SER A 218 -17.53 14.80 -7.35
CA SER A 218 -18.24 13.62 -7.80
C SER A 218 -17.31 12.41 -7.96
N GLU A 219 -17.86 11.20 -7.89
CA GLU A 219 -17.11 9.95 -8.16
C GLU A 219 -16.45 9.97 -9.54
N GLN A 220 -17.19 10.45 -10.56
CA GLN A 220 -16.67 10.50 -11.93
C GLN A 220 -15.50 11.47 -12.07
N ASP A 221 -15.60 12.68 -11.48
CA ASP A 221 -14.53 13.66 -11.49
C ASP A 221 -13.31 13.13 -10.73
N PHE A 222 -13.53 12.46 -9.61
CA PHE A 222 -12.45 11.85 -8.83
C PHE A 222 -11.70 10.78 -9.63
N ILE A 223 -12.41 9.89 -10.31
CA ILE A 223 -11.80 8.86 -11.18
C ILE A 223 -10.99 9.54 -12.30
N GLN A 224 -11.52 10.57 -12.93
CA GLN A 224 -10.79 11.31 -13.96
C GLN A 224 -9.51 11.94 -13.38
N LYS A 225 -9.60 12.55 -12.18
CA LYS A 225 -8.45 13.17 -11.50
C LYS A 225 -7.32 12.19 -11.18
N MET A 226 -7.61 10.90 -10.95
CA MET A 226 -6.57 9.89 -10.75
C MET A 226 -5.61 9.77 -11.94
N GLY A 227 -6.07 10.04 -13.17
CA GLY A 227 -5.27 9.97 -14.41
C GLY A 227 -4.62 11.29 -14.83
N GLU A 228 -4.83 12.40 -14.12
CA GLU A 228 -4.35 13.72 -14.52
C GLU A 228 -2.98 14.07 -13.91
N ASN A 229 -2.17 14.82 -14.67
CA ASN A 229 -0.91 15.41 -14.20
C ASN A 229 0.07 14.41 -13.58
N LEU A 230 0.22 13.25 -14.21
CA LEU A 230 1.11 12.19 -13.76
C LEU A 230 2.54 12.44 -14.22
N ALA A 231 3.52 12.26 -13.33
CA ALA A 231 4.93 12.39 -13.67
C ALA A 231 5.46 11.14 -14.41
N ASN A 232 4.90 9.96 -14.12
CA ASN A 232 5.33 8.68 -14.70
C ASN A 232 4.27 7.58 -14.47
N SER A 233 4.50 6.40 -15.07
CA SER A 233 3.63 5.24 -14.96
C SER A 233 3.53 4.68 -13.54
N ARG A 234 4.59 4.77 -12.74
CA ARG A 234 4.58 4.34 -11.34
C ARG A 234 3.59 5.17 -10.53
N GLU A 235 3.62 6.49 -10.65
CA GLU A 235 2.68 7.38 -9.97
C GLU A 235 1.23 7.07 -10.34
N MET A 236 0.99 6.66 -11.59
CA MET A 236 -0.34 6.21 -12.01
C MET A 236 -0.82 4.99 -11.22
N VAL A 237 0.02 3.96 -11.13
CA VAL A 237 -0.33 2.73 -10.40
C VAL A 237 -0.56 3.02 -8.92
N ASP A 238 0.29 3.87 -8.33
CA ASP A 238 0.18 4.30 -6.93
C ASP A 238 -1.14 5.04 -6.68
N ARG A 239 -1.49 6.03 -7.54
CA ARG A 239 -2.76 6.77 -7.43
C ARG A 239 -3.99 5.90 -7.62
N LEU A 240 -3.94 4.91 -8.51
CA LEU A 240 -5.05 3.97 -8.67
C LEU A 240 -5.23 3.10 -7.44
N CYS A 241 -4.14 2.65 -6.81
CA CYS A 241 -4.21 1.91 -5.56
C CYS A 241 -4.91 2.71 -4.47
N GLU A 242 -4.43 3.91 -4.20
CA GLU A 242 -4.97 4.83 -3.20
C GLU A 242 -6.40 5.26 -3.56
N GLY A 243 -6.59 5.76 -4.77
CA GLY A 243 -7.87 6.31 -5.20
C GLY A 243 -9.00 5.30 -5.13
N TYR A 244 -8.78 4.08 -5.59
CA TYR A 244 -9.80 3.03 -5.50
C TYR A 244 -10.05 2.56 -4.07
N PHE A 245 -9.03 2.51 -3.22
CA PHE A 245 -9.22 2.20 -1.82
C PHE A 245 -10.12 3.25 -1.13
N TYR A 246 -9.80 4.53 -1.28
CA TYR A 246 -10.57 5.59 -0.62
C TYR A 246 -11.96 5.79 -1.26
N LEU A 247 -12.11 5.55 -2.57
CA LEU A 247 -13.41 5.51 -3.21
C LEU A 247 -14.26 4.35 -2.65
N ALA A 248 -13.66 3.19 -2.40
CA ALA A 248 -14.34 2.09 -1.72
C ALA A 248 -14.77 2.46 -0.29
N LYS A 249 -13.91 3.15 0.47
CA LYS A 249 -14.26 3.65 1.82
C LYS A 249 -15.41 4.65 1.76
N PHE A 250 -15.40 5.58 0.79
CA PHE A 250 -16.49 6.51 0.55
C PHE A 250 -17.82 5.78 0.26
N LYS A 251 -17.78 4.75 -0.60
CA LYS A 251 -18.94 3.91 -0.89
C LYS A 251 -19.48 3.19 0.36
N LEU A 252 -18.59 2.65 1.21
CA LEU A 252 -18.99 2.03 2.48
C LEU A 252 -19.68 3.01 3.43
N ILE A 253 -19.15 4.22 3.56
CA ILE A 253 -19.75 5.28 4.40
C ILE A 253 -21.17 5.62 3.91
N ASN A 254 -21.44 5.50 2.60
CA ASN A 254 -22.74 5.74 1.99
C ASN A 254 -23.63 4.48 1.88
N GLY A 255 -23.21 3.34 2.41
CA GLY A 255 -23.99 2.09 2.39
C GLY A 255 -23.93 1.29 1.09
N GLU A 256 -23.11 1.70 0.13
CA GLU A 256 -22.98 1.10 -1.21
C GLU A 256 -21.98 -0.08 -1.22
N VAL A 257 -22.30 -1.15 -0.48
CA VAL A 257 -21.37 -2.26 -0.18
C VAL A 257 -20.83 -2.96 -1.43
N GLU A 258 -21.67 -3.25 -2.42
CA GLU A 258 -21.22 -3.97 -3.63
C GLU A 258 -20.30 -3.11 -4.52
N ALA A 259 -20.58 -1.81 -4.62
CA ALA A 259 -19.68 -0.87 -5.29
C ALA A 259 -18.33 -0.81 -4.56
N ALA A 260 -18.33 -0.73 -3.23
CA ALA A 260 -17.12 -0.74 -2.43
C ALA A 260 -16.27 -2.00 -2.66
N LYS A 261 -16.88 -3.19 -2.70
CA LYS A 261 -16.18 -4.45 -3.01
C LYS A 261 -15.47 -4.40 -4.36
N ASN A 262 -16.11 -3.79 -5.37
CA ASN A 262 -15.51 -3.67 -6.70
C ASN A 262 -14.30 -2.74 -6.68
N TYR A 263 -14.38 -1.59 -6.01
CA TYR A 263 -13.26 -0.66 -5.89
C TYR A 263 -12.10 -1.23 -5.06
N PHE A 264 -12.35 -2.00 -4.00
CA PHE A 264 -11.28 -2.72 -3.29
C PHE A 264 -10.57 -3.75 -4.18
N ARG A 265 -11.31 -4.46 -5.08
CA ARG A 265 -10.67 -5.37 -6.05
C ARG A 265 -9.79 -4.60 -7.03
N LEU A 266 -10.21 -3.42 -7.48
CA LEU A 266 -9.41 -2.55 -8.35
C LEU A 266 -8.15 -2.06 -7.64
N ALA A 267 -8.23 -1.64 -6.38
CA ALA A 267 -7.05 -1.30 -5.59
C ALA A 267 -6.07 -2.49 -5.48
N LEU A 268 -6.58 -3.70 -5.26
CA LEU A 268 -5.75 -4.91 -5.20
C LEU A 268 -5.11 -5.29 -6.54
N SER A 269 -5.75 -4.97 -7.67
CA SER A 269 -5.24 -5.30 -9.00
C SER A 269 -3.98 -4.51 -9.38
N THR A 270 -3.65 -3.46 -8.65
CA THR A 270 -2.46 -2.63 -8.89
C THR A 270 -1.15 -3.28 -8.44
N ASN A 271 -1.19 -4.27 -7.54
CA ASN A 271 -0.03 -4.93 -6.93
C ASN A 271 0.93 -4.00 -6.17
N VAL A 272 0.47 -2.86 -5.68
CA VAL A 272 1.27 -1.94 -4.83
C VAL A 272 1.27 -2.47 -3.40
N PHE A 273 1.89 -3.64 -3.18
CA PHE A 273 1.85 -4.39 -1.92
C PHE A 273 2.37 -3.63 -0.71
N GLU A 274 3.25 -2.65 -0.93
CA GLU A 274 3.84 -1.83 0.14
C GLU A 274 2.85 -0.83 0.73
N PHE A 275 1.82 -0.43 -0.03
CA PHE A 275 0.85 0.58 0.42
C PHE A 275 -0.13 0.04 1.47
N VAL A 276 -0.46 0.91 2.41
CA VAL A 276 -1.48 0.68 3.43
C VAL A 276 -2.82 0.34 2.77
N GLU A 277 -3.17 1.06 1.72
CA GLU A 277 -4.40 0.92 0.94
C GLU A 277 -4.51 -0.48 0.33
N HIS A 278 -3.44 -0.98 -0.29
CA HIS A 278 -3.42 -2.33 -0.85
C HIS A 278 -3.55 -3.41 0.23
N LYS A 279 -2.82 -3.24 1.35
CA LYS A 279 -2.87 -4.19 2.47
C LYS A 279 -4.27 -4.29 3.04
N TYR A 280 -4.88 -3.14 3.34
CA TYR A 280 -6.18 -3.10 3.99
C TYR A 280 -7.37 -3.30 3.03
N ALA A 281 -7.24 -3.05 1.72
CA ALA A 281 -8.26 -3.45 0.74
C ALA A 281 -8.57 -4.96 0.80
N ARG A 282 -7.55 -5.78 1.06
CA ARG A 282 -7.74 -7.23 1.24
C ARG A 282 -8.48 -7.56 2.53
N LEU A 283 -8.14 -6.89 3.64
CA LEU A 283 -8.82 -7.08 4.93
C LEU A 283 -10.29 -6.64 4.86
N GLU A 284 -10.56 -5.49 4.23
CA GLU A 284 -11.93 -4.99 4.00
C GLU A 284 -12.78 -6.02 3.24
N LEU A 285 -12.28 -6.55 2.12
CA LEU A 285 -13.00 -7.57 1.37
C LEU A 285 -13.27 -8.83 2.20
N GLN A 286 -12.30 -9.29 2.99
CA GLN A 286 -12.48 -10.44 3.86
C GLN A 286 -13.58 -10.20 4.92
N GLN A 287 -13.61 -9.01 5.52
CA GLN A 287 -14.64 -8.65 6.51
C GLN A 287 -16.02 -8.56 5.86
N LEU A 288 -16.14 -7.92 4.70
CA LEU A 288 -17.40 -7.79 3.96
C LEU A 288 -17.97 -9.15 3.52
N TYR A 289 -17.12 -10.09 3.09
CA TYR A 289 -17.55 -11.45 2.76
C TYR A 289 -17.99 -12.25 3.99
N ARG A 290 -17.29 -12.12 5.12
CA ARG A 290 -17.70 -12.77 6.38
C ARG A 290 -19.06 -12.27 6.86
N GLN A 291 -19.31 -10.96 6.80
CA GLN A 291 -20.60 -10.35 7.16
C GLN A 291 -21.73 -10.87 6.26
N SER A 292 -21.51 -10.91 4.94
CA SER A 292 -22.50 -11.43 3.98
C SER A 292 -22.83 -12.91 4.25
N ASN A 293 -21.83 -13.74 4.51
CA ASN A 293 -22.02 -15.16 4.80
C ASN A 293 -22.76 -15.40 6.14
N ASN A 294 -22.49 -14.59 7.16
CA ASN A 294 -23.18 -14.69 8.46
C ASN A 294 -24.65 -14.29 8.34
N LEU A 295 -24.97 -13.26 7.55
CA LEU A 295 -26.35 -12.88 7.26
C LEU A 295 -27.11 -14.01 6.55
N LEU A 296 -26.52 -14.65 5.54
CA LEU A 296 -27.13 -15.77 4.82
C LEU A 296 -27.36 -16.98 5.75
N ARG A 297 -26.42 -17.31 6.62
CA ARG A 297 -26.60 -18.41 7.61
C ARG A 297 -27.69 -18.09 8.62
N GLY A 298 -27.78 -16.83 9.10
CA GLY A 298 -28.84 -16.40 10.01
C GLY A 298 -30.24 -16.51 9.39
N LEU A 299 -30.39 -16.24 8.10
CA LEU A 299 -31.64 -16.40 7.37
C LEU A 299 -32.03 -17.87 7.14
N GLN A 300 -31.05 -18.78 7.00
CA GLN A 300 -31.30 -20.21 6.82
C GLN A 300 -31.70 -20.94 8.12
N ILE A 301 -31.35 -20.40 9.29
CA ILE A 301 -31.70 -20.99 10.59
C ILE A 301 -33.11 -20.59 11.03
N ASN A 302 -33.67 -19.50 10.48
CA ASN A 302 -34.99 -18.97 10.83
C ASN A 302 -36.11 -19.38 9.86
N ASN A 303 -35.81 -20.24 8.88
CA ASN A 303 -36.74 -20.91 7.97
C ASN A 303 -36.78 -22.41 8.22
#